data_bc3065f6821a19f2b495142fecd1598c
#
_entry.id   bc3065f6821a19f2b495142fecd1598c
#
_cell.length_a   1.000
_cell.length_b   1.000
_cell.length_c   1.000
_cell.angle_alpha   90.00
_cell.angle_beta   90.00
_cell.angle_gamma   90.00
#
_symmetry.space_group_name_H-M   'P 1'
#
loop_
_entity.id
_entity.type
_entity.pdbx_description
1 polymer ?
#
loop_
_entity_poly.entity_id
_entity_poly.type
_entity_poly.pdbx_seq_one_letter_code
_entity_poly.pdbx_strand_id
1 'polypeptide(L)'
;MVRSVSGFPKFSFHDGTLLAYNVPMEFVEAPPFTRHISEYLNEDAYRKLQARLSENPEMGDLMPGTGGFRKMRWADARRSKGRRGGLRIIYFHFSSDHQIWLMTVYGKDEASDLSAQQKTALRVAIEQELAARAAKRRTRLRG
;
A
#
# COMPACT_ATOMS: atom_id res chain seq x y z
N MET A 1 1.21 -14.79 6.95
CA MET A 1 -0.01 -14.24 7.56
C MET A 1 -0.02 -12.73 7.41
N VAL A 2 -1.13 -12.16 7.00
CA VAL A 2 -1.27 -10.72 6.80
C VAL A 2 -2.19 -10.13 7.86
N ARG A 3 -2.00 -8.84 8.15
CA ARG A 3 -2.84 -8.13 9.10
C ARG A 3 -3.60 -7.02 8.40
N SER A 4 -4.91 -6.94 8.66
CA SER A 4 -5.75 -5.88 8.14
C SER A 4 -5.81 -4.73 9.14
N VAL A 5 -5.70 -3.52 8.66
CA VAL A 5 -5.80 -2.32 9.50
C VAL A 5 -6.80 -1.36 8.88
N SER A 6 -7.51 -0.60 9.74
CA SER A 6 -8.54 0.33 9.29
C SER A 6 -7.94 1.52 8.55
N GLY A 7 -8.57 1.90 7.45
CA GLY A 7 -8.22 3.09 6.70
C GLY A 7 -9.10 4.27 7.10
N PHE A 8 -8.99 5.33 6.33
CA PHE A 8 -9.77 6.55 6.54
C PHE A 8 -10.96 6.59 5.60
N PRO A 9 -12.13 7.08 6.06
CA PRO A 9 -13.27 7.22 5.17
C PRO A 9 -13.01 8.28 4.11
N LYS A 10 -13.61 8.09 2.95
CA LYS A 10 -13.55 9.06 1.87
C LYS A 10 -14.83 9.89 1.86
N PHE A 11 -14.67 11.14 1.46
CA PHE A 11 -15.80 12.06 1.31
C PHE A 11 -15.78 12.61 -0.11
N SER A 12 -16.96 12.85 -0.66
CA SER A 12 -17.06 13.52 -1.94
C SER A 12 -18.29 14.42 -1.94
N PHE A 13 -18.36 15.31 -2.94
CA PHE A 13 -19.51 16.20 -3.13
C PHE A 13 -20.32 15.73 -4.33
N HIS A 14 -21.63 15.74 -4.16
CA HIS A 14 -22.57 15.49 -5.24
C HIS A 14 -23.65 16.55 -5.16
N ASP A 15 -23.84 17.29 -6.24
CA ASP A 15 -24.79 18.42 -6.29
C ASP A 15 -24.58 19.41 -5.14
N GLY A 16 -23.33 19.67 -4.78
CA GLY A 16 -23.00 20.59 -3.71
C GLY A 16 -23.16 20.02 -2.31
N THR A 17 -23.58 18.77 -2.18
CA THR A 17 -23.77 18.11 -0.89
C THR A 17 -22.57 17.21 -0.59
N LEU A 18 -22.04 17.33 0.63
CA LEU A 18 -20.98 16.44 1.09
C LEU A 18 -21.56 15.06 1.36
N LEU A 19 -21.10 14.07 0.60
CA LEU A 19 -21.49 12.68 0.81
C LEU A 19 -20.32 11.92 1.42
N ALA A 20 -20.56 11.27 2.56
CA ALA A 20 -19.61 10.37 3.16
C ALA A 20 -19.82 8.99 2.53
N TYR A 21 -18.83 8.55 1.75
CA TYR A 21 -18.82 7.18 1.26
C TYR A 21 -18.24 6.29 2.34
N ASN A 22 -19.05 5.39 2.88
CA ASN A 22 -18.60 4.42 3.88
C ASN A 22 -17.80 3.30 3.23
N VAL A 23 -16.78 3.68 2.43
CA VAL A 23 -15.86 2.73 1.83
C VAL A 23 -14.46 3.21 2.19
N PRO A 24 -14.01 2.94 3.43
CA PRO A 24 -12.66 3.33 3.83
C PRO A 24 -11.63 2.54 3.04
N MET A 25 -10.45 3.15 2.85
CA MET A 25 -9.31 2.43 2.32
C MET A 25 -8.86 1.40 3.35
N GLU A 26 -8.86 0.14 2.98
CA GLU A 26 -8.38 -0.93 3.84
C GLU A 26 -6.89 -1.16 3.60
N PHE A 27 -6.11 -1.23 4.69
CA PHE A 27 -4.70 -1.53 4.61
C PHE A 27 -4.44 -2.94 5.13
N VAL A 28 -3.73 -3.73 4.33
CA VAL A 28 -3.35 -5.09 4.70
C VAL A 28 -1.84 -5.13 4.75
N GLU A 29 -1.29 -5.55 5.89
CA GLU A 29 0.16 -5.63 6.08
C GLU A 29 0.66 -7.04 5.84
N ALA A 30 1.64 -7.18 4.95
CA ALA A 30 2.37 -8.43 4.82
C ALA A 30 3.38 -8.58 5.96
N PRO A 31 3.79 -9.81 6.30
CA PRO A 31 4.68 -10.03 7.45
C PRO A 31 5.97 -9.20 7.45
N PRO A 32 6.68 -9.00 6.33
CA PRO A 32 7.88 -8.15 6.35
C PRO A 32 7.57 -6.71 6.74
N PHE A 33 6.43 -6.18 6.30
CA PHE A 33 6.02 -4.84 6.68
C PHE A 33 5.68 -4.76 8.17
N THR A 34 4.86 -5.68 8.66
CA THR A 34 4.46 -5.71 10.06
C THR A 34 5.65 -5.80 11.00
N ARG A 35 6.64 -6.61 10.64
CA ARG A 35 7.83 -6.81 11.46
C ARG A 35 8.65 -5.55 11.67
N HIS A 36 8.71 -4.69 10.66
CA HIS A 36 9.65 -3.58 10.64
C HIS A 36 9.06 -2.20 10.79
N ILE A 37 7.77 -2.04 10.53
CA ILE A 37 7.18 -0.69 10.49
C ILE A 37 7.32 0.06 11.82
N SER A 38 7.16 -0.63 12.95
CA SER A 38 7.27 0.01 14.26
C SER A 38 8.70 0.46 14.60
N GLU A 39 9.69 -0.09 13.92
CA GLU A 39 11.08 0.36 14.08
C GLU A 39 11.30 1.72 13.44
N TYR A 40 10.52 2.07 12.44
CA TYR A 40 10.67 3.29 11.66
C TYR A 40 9.67 4.38 12.02
N LEU A 41 8.42 4.01 12.29
CA LEU A 41 7.35 4.97 12.54
C LEU A 41 6.60 4.64 13.80
N ASN A 42 6.27 5.68 14.59
CA ASN A 42 5.32 5.52 15.68
C ASN A 42 3.89 5.52 15.12
N GLU A 43 2.90 5.32 15.99
CA GLU A 43 1.49 5.24 15.57
C GLU A 43 1.02 6.50 14.83
N ASP A 44 1.38 7.68 15.32
CA ASP A 44 0.96 8.93 14.68
C ASP A 44 1.56 9.07 13.29
N ALA A 45 2.84 8.76 13.14
CA ALA A 45 3.51 8.83 11.85
C ALA A 45 2.93 7.80 10.88
N TYR A 46 2.60 6.61 11.37
CA TYR A 46 1.98 5.58 10.54
C TYR A 46 0.59 6.01 10.08
N ARG A 47 -0.20 6.65 10.97
CA ARG A 47 -1.50 7.18 10.58
C ARG A 47 -1.38 8.23 9.47
N LYS A 48 -0.38 9.08 9.56
CA LYS A 48 -0.13 10.10 8.53
C LYS A 48 0.20 9.43 7.19
N LEU A 49 0.98 8.37 7.21
CA LEU A 49 1.27 7.59 6.01
C LEU A 49 0.00 7.01 5.41
N GLN A 50 -0.84 6.39 6.23
CA GLN A 50 -2.10 5.82 5.78
C GLN A 50 -3.04 6.88 5.21
N ALA A 51 -3.10 8.04 5.87
CA ALA A 51 -3.92 9.16 5.40
C ALA A 51 -3.47 9.63 4.01
N ARG A 52 -2.15 9.77 3.80
CA ARG A 52 -1.62 10.18 2.50
C ARG A 52 -1.91 9.16 1.43
N LEU A 53 -1.73 7.89 1.72
CA LEU A 53 -2.05 6.83 0.77
C LEU A 53 -3.54 6.75 0.46
N SER A 54 -4.40 7.03 1.44
CA SER A 54 -5.83 7.09 1.21
C SER A 54 -6.23 8.24 0.29
N GLU A 55 -5.56 9.38 0.42
CA GLU A 55 -5.80 10.55 -0.43
C GLU A 55 -5.27 10.34 -1.85
N ASN A 56 -4.11 9.69 -1.97
CA ASN A 56 -3.45 9.47 -3.25
C ASN A 56 -2.83 8.08 -3.30
N PRO A 57 -3.64 7.04 -3.59
CA PRO A 57 -3.14 5.66 -3.60
C PRO A 57 -2.06 5.41 -4.64
N GLU A 58 -1.95 6.26 -5.65
CA GLU A 58 -0.99 6.09 -6.73
C GLU A 58 0.22 7.01 -6.60
N MET A 59 0.47 7.53 -5.39
CA MET A 59 1.57 8.47 -5.18
C MET A 59 2.96 7.85 -5.36
N GLY A 60 3.10 6.55 -5.14
CA GLY A 60 4.37 5.86 -5.39
C GLY A 60 4.58 5.58 -6.86
N ASP A 61 5.85 5.43 -7.26
CA ASP A 61 6.21 5.11 -8.63
C ASP A 61 6.02 3.63 -8.92
N LEU A 62 5.48 3.32 -10.09
CA LEU A 62 5.37 1.93 -10.54
C LEU A 62 6.75 1.30 -10.65
N MET A 63 6.88 0.09 -10.15
CA MET A 63 8.12 -0.68 -10.21
C MET A 63 8.06 -1.63 -11.40
N PRO A 64 8.91 -1.43 -12.42
CA PRO A 64 8.93 -2.34 -13.55
C PRO A 64 9.21 -3.78 -13.13
N GLY A 65 8.54 -4.72 -13.77
CA GLY A 65 8.76 -6.15 -13.51
C GLY A 65 8.07 -6.72 -12.31
N THR A 66 7.22 -5.94 -11.61
CA THR A 66 6.53 -6.40 -10.40
C THR A 66 5.03 -6.63 -10.61
N GLY A 67 4.50 -6.35 -11.80
CA GLY A 67 3.07 -6.53 -12.04
C GLY A 67 2.19 -5.42 -11.49
N GLY A 68 2.76 -4.29 -11.08
CA GLY A 68 2.00 -3.13 -10.63
C GLY A 68 2.24 -2.67 -9.22
N PHE A 69 3.23 -3.24 -8.53
CA PHE A 69 3.64 -2.71 -7.24
C PHE A 69 4.22 -1.31 -7.39
N ARG A 70 4.08 -0.50 -6.36
CA ARG A 70 4.59 0.86 -6.31
C ARG A 70 5.59 1.00 -5.18
N LYS A 71 6.54 1.89 -5.38
CA LYS A 71 7.55 2.23 -4.38
C LYS A 71 7.41 3.71 -4.06
N MET A 72 7.16 4.03 -2.82
CA MET A 72 7.06 5.41 -2.37
C MET A 72 8.18 5.75 -1.41
N ARG A 73 8.51 7.03 -1.36
CA ARG A 73 9.47 7.58 -0.42
C ARG A 73 8.72 8.22 0.73
N TRP A 74 9.21 8.01 1.94
CA TRP A 74 8.62 8.61 3.13
C TRP A 74 9.70 9.08 4.08
N ALA A 75 9.43 10.13 4.85
CA ALA A 75 10.41 10.67 5.77
C ALA A 75 10.68 9.70 6.92
N ASP A 76 11.96 9.53 7.25
CA ASP A 76 12.38 8.76 8.42
C ASP A 76 12.67 9.75 9.55
N ALA A 77 11.63 10.04 10.35
CA ALA A 77 11.72 11.00 11.45
C ALA A 77 12.74 10.56 12.51
N ARG A 78 12.91 9.25 12.66
CA ARG A 78 13.84 8.65 13.61
C ARG A 78 15.28 9.05 13.33
N ARG A 79 15.62 9.19 12.04
CA ARG A 79 16.97 9.51 11.59
C ARG A 79 17.13 10.95 11.13
N SER A 80 16.11 11.77 11.32
CA SER A 80 16.07 13.17 10.85
C SER A 80 16.36 13.28 9.36
N LYS A 81 15.98 12.27 8.57
CA LYS A 81 16.18 12.26 7.13
C LYS A 81 14.89 12.56 6.40
N GLY A 82 14.95 13.40 5.39
CA GLY A 82 13.83 13.67 4.52
C GLY A 82 13.52 12.50 3.61
N ARG A 83 12.55 12.70 2.70
CA ARG A 83 12.06 11.63 1.81
C ARG A 83 13.15 10.95 0.98
N ARG A 84 14.16 11.71 0.55
CA ARG A 84 15.22 11.16 -0.31
C ARG A 84 16.12 10.17 0.42
N GLY A 85 16.45 10.46 1.66
CA GLY A 85 17.29 9.59 2.46
C GLY A 85 16.51 8.77 3.47
N GLY A 86 15.18 8.78 3.39
CA GLY A 86 14.31 8.16 4.38
C GLY A 86 13.92 6.73 4.06
N LEU A 87 12.63 6.47 4.19
CA LEU A 87 12.08 5.14 4.01
C LEU A 87 11.64 4.90 2.59
N ARG A 88 11.67 3.63 2.21
CA ARG A 88 11.03 3.12 0.99
C ARG A 88 9.95 2.16 1.40
N ILE A 89 8.74 2.35 0.88
CA ILE A 89 7.58 1.52 1.17
C ILE A 89 7.10 0.94 -0.15
N ILE A 90 6.98 -0.38 -0.20
CA ILE A 90 6.50 -1.08 -1.37
C ILE A 90 5.09 -1.55 -1.10
N TYR A 91 4.16 -1.19 -1.98
CA TYR A 91 2.75 -1.48 -1.80
C TYR A 91 2.06 -1.74 -3.14
N PHE A 92 0.87 -2.32 -3.05
CA PHE A 92 0.01 -2.54 -4.21
C PHE A 92 -1.38 -1.96 -3.93
N HIS A 93 -1.92 -1.24 -4.90
CA HIS A 93 -3.26 -0.65 -4.79
C HIS A 93 -4.26 -1.46 -5.59
N PHE A 94 -5.22 -2.07 -4.90
CA PHE A 94 -6.36 -2.74 -5.51
C PHE A 94 -7.50 -1.73 -5.62
N SER A 95 -7.58 -1.05 -6.75
CA SER A 95 -8.53 0.06 -6.92
C SER A 95 -9.99 -0.40 -6.85
N SER A 96 -10.29 -1.58 -7.38
CA SER A 96 -11.66 -2.11 -7.38
C SER A 96 -12.14 -2.52 -5.99
N ASP A 97 -11.23 -2.78 -5.06
CA ASP A 97 -11.55 -3.28 -3.73
C ASP A 97 -11.25 -2.26 -2.63
N HIS A 98 -10.82 -1.07 -3.00
CA HIS A 98 -10.40 -0.02 -2.05
C HIS A 98 -9.44 -0.56 -1.01
N GLN A 99 -8.41 -1.25 -1.46
CA GLN A 99 -7.48 -1.93 -0.58
C GLN A 99 -6.04 -1.67 -1.02
N ILE A 100 -5.16 -1.48 -0.03
CA ILE A 100 -3.73 -1.35 -0.28
C ILE A 100 -3.02 -2.46 0.50
N TRP A 101 -2.19 -3.21 -0.18
CA TRP A 101 -1.29 -4.16 0.45
C TRP A 101 0.05 -3.50 0.69
N LEU A 102 0.42 -3.38 1.96
CA LEU A 102 1.73 -2.87 2.38
C LEU A 102 2.68 -4.08 2.48
N MET A 103 3.59 -4.19 1.54
CA MET A 103 4.40 -5.41 1.39
C MET A 103 5.67 -5.37 2.21
N THR A 104 6.42 -4.28 2.15
CA THR A 104 7.66 -4.16 2.91
C THR A 104 8.03 -2.70 3.10
N VAL A 105 8.88 -2.46 4.09
CA VAL A 105 9.45 -1.16 4.40
C VAL A 105 10.92 -1.34 4.73
N TYR A 106 11.75 -0.44 4.22
CA TYR A 106 13.17 -0.43 4.52
C TYR A 106 13.72 0.98 4.42
N GLY A 107 14.82 1.22 5.16
CA GLY A 107 15.56 2.46 5.03
C GLY A 107 16.41 2.41 3.77
N LYS A 108 16.54 3.53 3.08
CA LYS A 108 17.34 3.59 1.87
C LYS A 108 18.79 3.20 2.14
N ASP A 109 19.27 3.49 3.34
CA ASP A 109 20.64 3.16 3.75
C ASP A 109 20.85 1.66 3.93
N GLU A 110 19.77 0.91 4.16
CA GLU A 110 19.83 -0.51 4.49
C GLU A 110 19.71 -1.40 3.27
N ALA A 111 18.98 -0.89 2.24
CA ALA A 111 18.83 -1.61 0.99
C ALA A 111 18.60 -0.62 -0.14
N SER A 112 19.16 -0.88 -1.31
CA SER A 112 19.03 0.02 -2.45
C SER A 112 17.77 -0.26 -3.26
N ASP A 113 17.44 -1.53 -3.46
CA ASP A 113 16.28 -1.94 -4.25
C ASP A 113 16.06 -3.44 -4.09
N LEU A 114 14.94 -3.90 -4.64
CA LEU A 114 14.65 -5.33 -4.72
C LEU A 114 15.47 -5.98 -5.83
N SER A 115 15.87 -7.23 -5.61
CA SER A 115 16.53 -8.02 -6.65
C SER A 115 15.54 -8.37 -7.77
N ALA A 116 16.07 -8.77 -8.93
CA ALA A 116 15.23 -9.24 -10.02
C ALA A 116 14.37 -10.43 -9.61
N GLN A 117 14.94 -11.32 -8.79
CA GLN A 117 14.20 -12.49 -8.29
C GLN A 117 13.05 -12.09 -7.38
N GLN A 118 13.28 -11.11 -6.49
CA GLN A 118 12.23 -10.60 -5.62
C GLN A 118 11.12 -9.92 -6.42
N LYS A 119 11.46 -9.16 -7.44
CA LYS A 119 10.47 -8.51 -8.32
C LYS A 119 9.63 -9.54 -9.07
N THR A 120 10.25 -10.61 -9.55
CA THR A 120 9.54 -11.71 -10.22
C THR A 120 8.58 -12.39 -9.26
N ALA A 121 9.01 -12.64 -8.02
CA ALA A 121 8.14 -13.27 -7.01
C ALA A 121 6.92 -12.40 -6.72
N LEU A 122 7.10 -11.09 -6.61
CA LEU A 122 5.98 -10.16 -6.43
C LEU A 122 5.01 -10.22 -7.61
N ARG A 123 5.55 -10.23 -8.83
CA ARG A 123 4.72 -10.29 -10.04
C ARG A 123 3.88 -11.55 -10.08
N VAL A 124 4.47 -12.72 -9.81
CA VAL A 124 3.75 -13.98 -9.81
C VAL A 124 2.64 -13.96 -8.77
N ALA A 125 2.96 -13.51 -7.57
CA ALA A 125 1.99 -13.46 -6.48
C ALA A 125 0.82 -12.53 -6.81
N ILE A 126 1.09 -11.35 -7.35
CA ILE A 126 0.01 -10.39 -7.62
C ILE A 126 -0.85 -10.81 -8.81
N GLU A 127 -0.26 -11.43 -9.83
CA GLU A 127 -1.02 -11.95 -10.96
C GLU A 127 -2.02 -13.01 -10.50
N GLN A 128 -1.60 -13.90 -9.60
CA GLN A 128 -2.48 -14.92 -9.02
C GLN A 128 -3.59 -14.29 -8.19
N GLU A 129 -3.27 -13.30 -7.38
CA GLU A 129 -4.25 -12.63 -6.55
C GLU A 129 -5.28 -11.86 -7.38
N LEU A 130 -4.84 -11.16 -8.40
CA LEU A 130 -5.74 -10.43 -9.29
C LEU A 130 -6.66 -11.37 -10.06
N ALA A 131 -6.16 -12.50 -10.50
CA ALA A 131 -6.97 -13.51 -11.17
C ALA A 131 -8.02 -14.10 -10.23
N ALA A 132 -7.64 -14.39 -8.98
CA ALA A 132 -8.57 -14.91 -7.98
C ALA A 132 -9.69 -13.91 -7.66
N ARG A 133 -9.34 -12.63 -7.53
CA ARG A 133 -10.34 -11.58 -7.28
C ARG A 133 -11.29 -11.40 -8.45
N ALA A 134 -10.78 -11.45 -9.67
CA ALA A 134 -11.61 -11.36 -10.88
C ALA A 134 -12.58 -12.55 -10.96
N ALA A 135 -12.14 -13.74 -10.61
CA ALA A 135 -12.99 -14.91 -10.58
C ALA A 135 -14.12 -14.77 -9.54
N LYS A 136 -13.82 -14.27 -8.36
CA LYS A 136 -14.82 -14.02 -7.32
C LYS A 136 -15.87 -13.00 -7.77
N ARG A 137 -15.45 -11.93 -8.44
CA ARG A 137 -16.40 -10.94 -8.95
C ARG A 137 -17.34 -11.54 -9.98
N ARG A 138 -16.82 -12.35 -10.90
CA ARG A 138 -17.65 -13.05 -11.89
C ARG A 138 -18.67 -13.96 -11.24
N THR A 139 -18.27 -14.69 -10.21
CA THR A 139 -19.17 -15.59 -9.47
C THR A 139 -20.29 -14.81 -8.79
N ARG A 140 -19.97 -13.67 -8.17
CA ARG A 140 -20.98 -12.82 -7.52
C ARG A 140 -22.01 -12.28 -8.52
N LEU A 141 -21.57 -11.93 -9.72
CA LEU A 141 -22.45 -11.40 -10.74
C LEU A 141 -23.40 -12.47 -11.31
N ARG A 142 -22.99 -13.74 -11.25
CA ARG A 142 -23.82 -14.85 -11.71
C ARG A 142 -24.79 -15.37 -10.66
N GLY A 143 -24.45 -15.16 -9.42
CA GLY A 143 -25.25 -15.61 -8.29
C GLY A 143 -26.28 -14.61 -7.89
#